data_24d6578c2b3d935447a1c95a5db58893
#
_entry.id   24d6578c2b3d935447a1c95a5db58893
#
_cell.length_a   1.000
_cell.length_b   1.000
_cell.length_c   1.000
_cell.angle_alpha   90.00
_cell.angle_beta   90.00
_cell.angle_gamma   90.00
#
_symmetry.space_group_name_H-M   'P 1'
#
loop_
_entity.id
_entity.type
_entity.pdbx_description
1 polymer ?
#
loop_
_entity_poly.entity_id
_entity_poly.type
_entity_poly.pdbx_seq_one_letter_code
_entity_poly.pdbx_strand_id
1 'polypeptide(L)'
;MGKASANPYLHTLVVLALSTGARYGELIKLRWDDIDWGRKVITLHDTKNKERRLLPLMHYALELMESHHKTRNLYSDLVFPSPSNLRKPWNSRTSWVSVLKKANIPDFRFHDLRHSCASYLAMNGASLAEIAEVLGHKTLQMVKRYAHLSEAHTAKVVQSMNERIFG
;
A
#
# COMPACT_ATOMS: atom_id res chain seq x y z
N MET A 1 -15.43 -0.54 6.82
CA MET A 1 -14.33 -0.92 7.74
C MET A 1 -13.72 0.22 8.59
N GLY A 2 -14.03 1.49 8.40
CA GLY A 2 -13.28 2.60 8.99
C GLY A 2 -13.79 3.23 10.31
N LYS A 3 -14.97 2.94 10.76
CA LYS A 3 -15.57 3.65 11.91
C LYS A 3 -15.21 3.10 13.32
N ALA A 4 -14.42 2.04 13.40
CA ALA A 4 -14.12 1.39 14.68
C ALA A 4 -12.81 1.87 15.36
N SER A 5 -11.98 2.65 14.69
CA SER A 5 -10.75 3.20 15.28
C SER A 5 -11.00 4.59 15.87
N ALA A 6 -10.63 4.79 17.12
CA ALA A 6 -10.60 6.11 17.74
C ALA A 6 -9.55 7.05 17.12
N ASN A 7 -8.65 6.52 16.30
CA ASN A 7 -7.60 7.30 15.64
C ASN A 7 -7.95 7.53 14.17
N PRO A 8 -8.04 8.80 13.70
CA PRO A 8 -8.43 9.15 12.34
C PRO A 8 -7.42 8.69 11.27
N TYR A 9 -6.17 8.40 11.66
CA TYR A 9 -5.11 8.02 10.73
C TYR A 9 -5.14 6.55 10.31
N LEU A 10 -5.69 5.65 11.15
CA LEU A 10 -5.57 4.21 10.92
C LEU A 10 -6.23 3.77 9.61
N HIS A 11 -7.40 4.31 9.30
CA HIS A 11 -8.11 3.96 8.06
C HIS A 11 -7.29 4.35 6.83
N THR A 12 -6.81 5.59 6.77
CA THR A 12 -5.97 6.07 5.66
C THR A 12 -4.68 5.26 5.54
N LEU A 13 -4.02 4.96 6.67
CA LEU A 13 -2.79 4.17 6.71
C LEU A 13 -3.00 2.74 6.18
N VAL A 14 -4.12 2.09 6.53
CA VAL A 14 -4.49 0.74 6.05
C VAL A 14 -4.79 0.75 4.55
N VAL A 15 -5.56 1.72 4.09
CA VAL A 15 -5.89 1.84 2.66
C VAL A 15 -4.63 2.10 1.83
N LEU A 16 -3.72 2.96 2.29
CA LEU A 16 -2.44 3.18 1.63
C LEU A 16 -1.60 1.89 1.57
N ALA A 17 -1.53 1.13 2.67
CA ALA A 17 -0.78 -0.13 2.70
C ALA A 17 -1.34 -1.16 1.71
N LEU A 18 -2.67 -1.28 1.62
CA LEU A 18 -3.35 -2.20 0.70
C LEU A 18 -3.21 -1.76 -0.77
N SER A 19 -3.35 -0.47 -1.07
CA SER A 19 -3.35 0.03 -2.46
C SER A 19 -1.97 0.21 -3.05
N THR A 20 -0.94 0.40 -2.22
CA THR A 20 0.43 0.66 -2.69
C THR A 20 1.41 -0.46 -2.40
N GLY A 21 1.07 -1.38 -1.50
CA GLY A 21 1.98 -2.41 -1.03
C GLY A 21 3.21 -1.89 -0.28
N ALA A 22 3.22 -0.61 0.11
CA ALA A 22 4.35 -0.01 0.85
C ALA A 22 4.53 -0.65 2.23
N ARG A 23 5.77 -0.63 2.74
CA ARG A 23 6.08 -1.13 4.08
C ARG A 23 5.55 -0.17 5.14
N TYR A 24 5.15 -0.71 6.28
CA TYR A 24 4.71 0.10 7.43
C TYR A 24 5.66 1.26 7.75
N GLY A 25 6.97 0.96 7.82
CA GLY A 25 7.98 1.95 8.16
C GLY A 25 8.16 3.05 7.11
N GLU A 26 7.81 2.78 5.85
CA GLU A 26 7.79 3.75 4.76
C GLU A 26 6.58 4.68 4.93
N LEU A 27 5.39 4.11 5.11
CA LEU A 27 4.15 4.87 5.23
C LEU A 27 4.08 5.72 6.49
N ILE A 28 4.49 5.18 7.64
CA ILE A 28 4.37 5.90 8.91
C ILE A 28 5.31 7.11 9.01
N LYS A 29 6.37 7.12 8.21
CA LYS A 29 7.35 8.22 8.13
C LYS A 29 7.10 9.17 6.97
N LEU A 30 6.03 8.94 6.20
CA LEU A 30 5.68 9.73 5.03
C LEU A 30 5.52 11.20 5.40
N ARG A 31 6.05 12.08 4.55
CA ARG A 31 5.90 13.53 4.66
C ARG A 31 4.96 14.04 3.59
N TRP A 32 4.37 15.18 3.81
CA TRP A 32 3.51 15.82 2.82
C TRP A 32 4.27 16.18 1.55
N ASP A 33 5.55 16.53 1.65
CA ASP A 33 6.44 16.83 0.51
C ASP A 33 6.79 15.61 -0.34
N ASP A 34 6.55 14.39 0.17
CA ASP A 34 6.73 13.16 -0.60
C ASP A 34 5.58 12.92 -1.61
N ILE A 35 4.52 13.74 -1.56
CA ILE A 35 3.30 13.56 -2.36
C ILE A 35 3.26 14.59 -3.48
N ASP A 36 3.37 14.11 -4.70
CA ASP A 36 3.13 14.90 -5.90
C ASP A 36 1.64 14.78 -6.29
N TRP A 37 0.88 15.79 -5.92
CA TRP A 37 -0.57 15.85 -6.19
C TRP A 37 -0.88 15.97 -7.68
N GLY A 38 -0.03 16.65 -8.45
CA GLY A 38 -0.22 16.82 -9.89
C GLY A 38 -0.05 15.51 -10.65
N ARG A 39 0.98 14.73 -10.28
CA ARG A 39 1.26 13.41 -10.86
C ARG A 39 0.50 12.29 -10.16
N LYS A 40 -0.13 12.56 -9.02
CA LYS A 40 -0.83 11.59 -8.16
C LYS A 40 0.07 10.42 -7.77
N VAL A 41 1.25 10.72 -7.27
CA VAL A 41 2.23 9.73 -6.84
C VAL A 41 2.81 10.08 -5.47
N ILE A 42 3.18 9.05 -4.73
CA ILE A 42 4.00 9.15 -3.52
C ILE A 42 5.42 8.73 -3.90
N THR A 43 6.41 9.56 -3.55
CA THR A 43 7.82 9.22 -3.70
C THR A 43 8.35 8.63 -2.40
N LEU A 44 8.72 7.36 -2.42
CA LEU A 44 9.43 6.74 -1.30
C LEU A 44 10.94 6.88 -1.51
N HIS A 45 11.61 7.38 -0.49
CA HIS A 45 13.05 7.49 -0.46
C HIS A 45 13.63 6.30 0.29
N ASP A 46 14.24 5.35 -0.43
CA ASP A 46 14.94 4.23 0.23
C ASP A 46 16.26 4.72 0.80
N THR A 47 16.34 4.74 2.13
CA THR A 47 17.50 5.20 2.89
C THR A 47 18.72 4.28 2.74
N LYS A 48 18.54 3.00 2.39
CA LYS A 48 19.65 2.03 2.28
C LYS A 48 20.37 2.06 0.93
N ASN A 49 19.65 2.34 -0.18
CA ASN A 49 20.22 2.22 -1.52
C ASN A 49 20.07 3.48 -2.40
N LYS A 50 19.56 4.60 -1.86
CA LYS A 50 19.24 5.84 -2.60
C LYS A 50 18.32 5.64 -3.82
N GLU A 51 17.67 4.51 -3.92
CA GLU A 51 16.68 4.23 -4.96
C GLU A 51 15.35 4.89 -4.58
N ARG A 52 14.78 5.62 -5.52
CA ARG A 52 13.45 6.21 -5.38
C ARG A 52 12.42 5.23 -5.93
N ARG A 53 11.34 5.02 -5.20
CA ARG A 53 10.20 4.26 -5.67
C ARG A 53 8.98 5.17 -5.73
N LEU A 54 8.32 5.20 -6.89
CA LEU A 54 7.08 5.93 -7.09
C LEU A 54 5.90 4.98 -6.85
N LEU A 55 4.99 5.39 -6.01
CA LEU A 55 3.75 4.66 -5.73
C LEU A 55 2.58 5.44 -6.32
N PRO A 56 1.85 4.89 -7.30
CA PRO A 56 0.63 5.50 -7.81
C PRO A 56 -0.41 5.68 -6.69
N LEU A 57 -0.99 6.86 -6.63
CA LEU A 57 -2.04 7.21 -5.68
C LEU A 57 -3.34 7.40 -6.47
N MET A 58 -4.19 6.36 -6.48
CA MET A 58 -5.35 6.30 -7.37
C MET A 58 -6.66 6.11 -6.60
N HIS A 59 -7.76 6.54 -7.22
CA HIS A 59 -9.12 6.33 -6.75
C HIS A 59 -9.30 6.63 -5.26
N TYR A 60 -9.85 5.69 -4.52
CA TYR A 60 -10.19 5.84 -3.11
C TYR A 60 -8.98 6.21 -2.20
N ALA A 61 -7.79 5.71 -2.51
CA ALA A 61 -6.59 6.09 -1.77
C ALA A 61 -6.23 7.57 -1.99
N LEU A 62 -6.41 8.10 -3.20
CA LEU A 62 -6.22 9.52 -3.50
C LEU A 62 -7.24 10.38 -2.77
N GLU A 63 -8.53 10.04 -2.85
CA GLU A 63 -9.61 10.76 -2.17
C GLU A 63 -9.41 10.84 -0.65
N LEU A 64 -8.99 9.71 -0.04
CA LEU A 64 -8.67 9.68 1.38
C LEU A 64 -7.46 10.56 1.72
N MET A 65 -6.44 10.57 0.90
CA MET A 65 -5.26 11.39 1.12
C MET A 65 -5.56 12.87 0.93
N GLU A 66 -6.38 13.25 -0.05
CA GLU A 66 -6.85 14.64 -0.23
C GLU A 66 -7.68 15.10 0.97
N SER A 67 -8.60 14.24 1.45
CA SER A 67 -9.39 14.53 2.66
C SER A 67 -8.51 14.68 3.89
N HIS A 68 -7.53 13.80 4.04
CA HIS A 68 -6.57 13.84 5.14
C HIS A 68 -5.69 15.08 5.08
N HIS A 69 -5.28 15.50 3.87
CA HIS A 69 -4.51 16.72 3.67
C HIS A 69 -5.29 17.98 4.09
N LYS A 70 -6.59 18.06 3.80
CA LYS A 70 -7.45 19.19 4.21
C LYS A 70 -7.53 19.36 5.73
N THR A 71 -7.43 18.26 6.47
CA THR A 71 -7.53 18.23 7.94
C THR A 71 -6.18 18.04 8.64
N ARG A 72 -5.07 18.17 7.88
CA ARG A 72 -3.73 17.95 8.41
C ARG A 72 -3.35 18.93 9.53
N ASN A 73 -2.49 18.49 10.41
CA ASN A 73 -1.88 19.38 11.38
C ASN A 73 -0.79 20.24 10.68
N LEU A 74 -0.98 21.55 10.69
CA LEU A 74 -0.09 22.51 10.01
C LEU A 74 1.27 22.68 10.70
N TYR A 75 1.44 22.18 11.92
CA TYR A 75 2.70 22.22 12.66
C TYR A 75 3.53 20.94 12.48
N SER A 76 3.14 20.06 11.55
CA SER A 76 3.87 18.83 11.25
C SER A 76 4.01 18.60 9.76
N ASP A 77 5.22 18.25 9.33
CA ASP A 77 5.50 17.81 7.96
C ASP A 77 5.09 16.35 7.73
N LEU A 78 4.85 15.59 8.81
CA LEU A 78 4.47 14.19 8.73
C LEU A 78 3.01 14.04 8.33
N VAL A 79 2.73 13.05 7.48
CA VAL A 79 1.36 12.66 7.13
C VAL A 79 0.63 12.04 8.34
N PHE A 80 1.36 11.30 9.16
CA PHE A 80 0.86 10.62 10.35
C PHE A 80 1.66 11.02 11.60
N PRO A 81 1.52 12.25 12.10
CA PRO A 81 2.24 12.70 13.28
C PRO A 81 1.69 12.07 14.56
N SER A 82 2.55 11.90 15.56
CA SER A 82 2.12 11.51 16.91
C SER A 82 1.40 12.68 17.58
N PRO A 83 0.24 12.45 18.22
CA PRO A 83 -0.45 13.48 18.99
C PRO A 83 0.37 14.06 20.15
N SER A 84 1.25 13.25 20.74
CA SER A 84 2.10 13.67 21.86
C SER A 84 3.38 14.39 21.42
N ASN A 85 3.82 14.19 20.17
CA ASN A 85 5.00 14.84 19.61
C ASN A 85 4.90 14.92 18.09
N LEU A 86 4.54 16.08 17.56
CA LEU A 86 4.29 16.31 16.13
C LEU A 86 5.53 16.11 15.23
N ARG A 87 6.73 16.06 15.81
CA ARG A 87 7.98 15.76 15.08
C ARG A 87 8.28 14.27 14.96
N LYS A 88 7.49 13.41 15.63
CA LYS A 88 7.65 11.95 15.59
C LYS A 88 6.47 11.30 14.88
N PRO A 89 6.70 10.19 14.16
CA PRO A 89 5.61 9.40 13.58
C PRO A 89 4.69 8.84 14.67
N TRP A 90 3.43 8.70 14.35
CA TRP A 90 2.45 8.03 15.20
C TRP A 90 2.75 6.53 15.35
N ASN A 91 2.57 6.00 16.55
CA ASN A 91 2.63 4.57 16.80
C ASN A 91 1.23 3.95 16.64
N SER A 92 1.00 3.27 15.54
CA SER A 92 -0.31 2.68 15.22
C SER A 92 -0.57 1.32 15.91
N ARG A 93 0.39 0.73 16.63
CA ARG A 93 0.32 -0.66 17.12
C ARG A 93 -0.92 -0.93 17.98
N THR A 94 -1.17 -0.07 18.96
CA THR A 94 -2.32 -0.25 19.87
C THR A 94 -3.65 -0.14 19.11
N SER A 95 -3.77 0.84 18.22
CA SER A 95 -4.97 1.03 17.39
C SER A 95 -5.17 -0.15 16.44
N TRP A 96 -4.10 -0.67 15.84
CA TRP A 96 -4.14 -1.83 14.97
C TRP A 96 -4.65 -3.07 15.69
N VAL A 97 -4.06 -3.42 16.84
CA VAL A 97 -4.48 -4.56 17.65
C VAL A 97 -5.94 -4.41 18.11
N SER A 98 -6.35 -3.21 18.51
CA SER A 98 -7.75 -2.94 18.91
C SER A 98 -8.74 -3.17 17.77
N VAL A 99 -8.40 -2.74 16.55
CA VAL A 99 -9.27 -2.93 15.37
C VAL A 99 -9.37 -4.40 14.98
N LEU A 100 -8.25 -5.12 14.97
CA LEU A 100 -8.26 -6.56 14.69
C LEU A 100 -9.13 -7.34 15.68
N LYS A 101 -9.00 -7.02 16.98
CA LYS A 101 -9.83 -7.62 18.04
C LYS A 101 -11.32 -7.34 17.81
N LYS A 102 -11.69 -6.09 17.49
CA LYS A 102 -13.08 -5.71 17.21
C LYS A 102 -13.63 -6.36 15.94
N ALA A 103 -12.77 -6.58 14.94
CA ALA A 103 -13.14 -7.24 13.69
C ALA A 103 -13.13 -8.78 13.78
N ASN A 104 -12.72 -9.33 14.92
CA ASN A 104 -12.52 -10.78 15.13
C ASN A 104 -11.58 -11.41 14.08
N ILE A 105 -10.48 -10.72 13.78
CA ILE A 105 -9.44 -11.18 12.85
C ILE A 105 -8.21 -11.57 13.68
N PRO A 106 -7.98 -12.88 13.92
CA PRO A 106 -6.78 -13.34 14.62
C PRO A 106 -5.56 -13.33 13.71
N ASP A 107 -4.38 -13.32 14.32
CA ASP A 107 -3.07 -13.57 13.69
C ASP A 107 -2.76 -12.77 12.41
N PHE A 108 -3.31 -11.56 12.29
CA PHE A 108 -3.08 -10.67 11.14
C PHE A 108 -2.18 -9.50 11.52
N ARG A 109 -0.98 -9.45 10.95
CA ARG A 109 -0.01 -8.39 11.17
C ARG A 109 -0.22 -7.26 10.17
N PHE A 110 0.23 -6.05 10.50
CA PHE A 110 0.17 -4.93 9.55
C PHE A 110 0.92 -5.22 8.24
N HIS A 111 2.01 -5.98 8.32
CA HIS A 111 2.79 -6.37 7.13
C HIS A 111 2.00 -7.29 6.18
N ASP A 112 1.01 -8.00 6.67
CA ASP A 112 0.20 -8.90 5.85
C ASP A 112 -0.72 -8.13 4.88
N LEU A 113 -0.97 -6.83 5.12
CA LEU A 113 -1.61 -5.94 4.14
C LEU A 113 -0.80 -5.83 2.83
N ARG A 114 0.53 -5.83 2.93
CA ARG A 114 1.41 -5.85 1.75
C ARG A 114 1.34 -7.19 1.00
N HIS A 115 1.22 -8.30 1.72
CA HIS A 115 0.97 -9.60 1.10
C HIS A 115 -0.39 -9.64 0.42
N SER A 116 -1.41 -9.04 1.02
CA SER A 116 -2.74 -8.91 0.41
C SER A 116 -2.69 -8.08 -0.88
N CYS A 117 -1.98 -6.94 -0.88
CA CYS A 117 -1.74 -6.14 -2.09
C CYS A 117 -1.13 -6.99 -3.21
N ALA A 118 -0.05 -7.73 -2.91
CA ALA A 118 0.61 -8.60 -3.89
C ALA A 118 -0.32 -9.68 -4.44
N SER A 119 -1.12 -10.31 -3.56
CA SER A 119 -2.09 -11.31 -3.97
C SER A 119 -3.16 -10.73 -4.89
N TYR A 120 -3.70 -9.55 -4.56
CA TYR A 120 -4.68 -8.89 -5.42
C TYR A 120 -4.09 -8.47 -6.77
N LEU A 121 -2.85 -7.99 -6.82
CA LEU A 121 -2.15 -7.71 -8.09
C LEU A 121 -2.05 -8.97 -8.94
N ALA A 122 -1.59 -10.10 -8.37
CA ALA A 122 -1.48 -11.38 -9.06
C ALA A 122 -2.84 -11.88 -9.58
N MET A 123 -3.88 -11.84 -8.74
CA MET A 123 -5.25 -12.24 -9.12
C MET A 123 -5.84 -11.36 -10.23
N ASN A 124 -5.40 -10.10 -10.34
CA ASN A 124 -5.78 -9.18 -11.42
C ASN A 124 -4.84 -9.26 -12.63
N GLY A 125 -3.95 -10.23 -12.68
CA GLY A 125 -3.14 -10.55 -13.85
C GLY A 125 -1.83 -9.78 -13.95
N ALA A 126 -1.39 -9.10 -12.90
CA ALA A 126 -0.07 -8.50 -12.87
C ALA A 126 1.02 -9.59 -12.96
N SER A 127 2.02 -9.35 -13.81
CA SER A 127 3.19 -10.21 -13.91
C SER A 127 4.04 -10.16 -12.62
N LEU A 128 4.87 -11.17 -12.39
CA LEU A 128 5.77 -11.17 -11.24
C LEU A 128 6.74 -9.97 -11.26
N ALA A 129 7.12 -9.50 -12.45
CA ALA A 129 7.97 -8.31 -12.61
C ALA A 129 7.24 -7.04 -12.12
N GLU A 130 6.00 -6.83 -12.53
CA GLU A 130 5.18 -5.70 -12.09
C GLU A 130 4.91 -5.76 -10.58
N ILE A 131 4.61 -6.94 -10.03
CA ILE A 131 4.45 -7.11 -8.58
C ILE A 131 5.75 -6.79 -7.84
N ALA A 132 6.90 -7.23 -8.35
CA ALA A 132 8.19 -6.92 -7.75
C ALA A 132 8.48 -5.40 -7.77
N GLU A 133 8.17 -4.73 -8.87
CA GLU A 133 8.31 -3.28 -9.02
C GLU A 133 7.43 -2.52 -8.03
N VAL A 134 6.13 -2.81 -8.00
CA VAL A 134 5.17 -2.17 -7.07
C VAL A 134 5.62 -2.37 -5.62
N LEU A 135 6.04 -3.56 -5.26
CA LEU A 135 6.50 -3.85 -3.90
C LEU A 135 7.93 -3.33 -3.62
N GLY A 136 8.71 -2.95 -4.62
CA GLY A 136 10.13 -2.63 -4.47
C GLY A 136 10.93 -3.84 -4.01
N HIS A 137 10.72 -4.99 -4.64
CA HIS A 137 11.52 -6.20 -4.45
C HIS A 137 12.64 -6.24 -5.48
N LYS A 138 13.86 -6.51 -5.03
CA LYS A 138 15.04 -6.55 -5.91
C LYS A 138 15.12 -7.79 -6.80
N THR A 139 14.41 -8.86 -6.44
CA THR A 139 14.45 -10.13 -7.15
C THR A 139 13.06 -10.70 -7.34
N LEU A 140 12.83 -11.38 -8.47
CA LEU A 140 11.58 -12.07 -8.74
C LEU A 140 11.36 -13.26 -7.76
N GLN A 141 12.42 -13.79 -7.19
CA GLN A 141 12.33 -14.86 -6.18
C GLN A 141 11.46 -14.46 -4.99
N MET A 142 11.49 -13.17 -4.60
CA MET A 142 10.70 -12.67 -3.46
C MET A 142 9.20 -12.64 -3.73
N VAL A 143 8.78 -12.60 -5.00
CA VAL A 143 7.36 -12.58 -5.42
C VAL A 143 6.90 -13.90 -6.02
N LYS A 144 7.78 -14.87 -6.21
CA LYS A 144 7.47 -16.19 -6.81
C LYS A 144 6.33 -16.91 -6.08
N ARG A 145 6.17 -16.67 -4.78
CA ARG A 145 5.08 -17.23 -3.96
C ARG A 145 3.66 -16.85 -4.44
N TYR A 146 3.53 -15.79 -5.24
CA TYR A 146 2.24 -15.34 -5.77
C TYR A 146 1.94 -15.90 -7.18
N ALA A 147 2.87 -16.61 -7.80
CA ALA A 147 2.75 -17.09 -9.18
C ALA A 147 1.50 -17.97 -9.40
N HIS A 148 1.17 -18.81 -8.43
CA HIS A 148 -0.01 -19.69 -8.50
C HIS A 148 -1.35 -18.92 -8.58
N LEU A 149 -1.39 -17.64 -8.18
CA LEU A 149 -2.61 -16.82 -8.22
C LEU A 149 -2.87 -16.24 -9.62
N SER A 150 -1.91 -16.32 -10.54
CA SER A 150 -2.03 -15.81 -11.91
C SER A 150 -2.33 -16.90 -12.96
N GLU A 151 -2.48 -18.16 -12.58
CA GLU A 151 -2.71 -19.29 -13.52
C GLU A 151 -3.96 -19.10 -14.39
N ALA A 152 -5.07 -18.69 -13.79
CA ALA A 152 -6.31 -18.41 -14.52
C ALA A 152 -6.16 -17.25 -15.52
N HIS A 153 -5.33 -16.26 -15.22
CA HIS A 153 -5.00 -15.17 -16.14
C HIS A 153 -4.16 -15.66 -17.31
N THR A 154 -3.17 -16.50 -17.05
CA THR A 154 -2.32 -17.10 -18.09
C THR A 154 -3.16 -17.88 -19.10
N ALA A 155 -4.12 -18.67 -18.64
CA ALA A 155 -5.04 -19.38 -19.52
C ALA A 155 -5.84 -18.45 -20.44
N LYS A 156 -6.38 -17.34 -19.88
CA LYS A 156 -7.08 -16.30 -20.66
C LYS A 156 -6.19 -15.62 -21.71
N VAL A 157 -4.94 -15.34 -21.36
CA VAL A 157 -3.96 -14.75 -22.29
C VAL A 157 -3.69 -15.68 -23.47
N VAL A 158 -3.46 -16.98 -23.21
CA VAL A 158 -3.25 -18.00 -24.25
C VAL A 158 -4.50 -18.14 -25.12
N GLN A 159 -5.69 -18.18 -24.53
CA GLN A 159 -6.95 -18.23 -25.28
C GLN A 159 -7.10 -17.01 -26.20
N SER A 160 -6.93 -15.81 -25.70
CA SER A 160 -7.04 -14.56 -26.47
C SER A 160 -6.02 -14.51 -27.62
N MET A 161 -4.79 -14.99 -27.37
CA MET A 161 -3.78 -15.12 -28.41
C MET A 161 -4.24 -16.06 -29.52
N ASN A 162 -4.73 -17.25 -29.17
CA ASN A 162 -5.20 -18.24 -30.14
C ASN A 162 -6.38 -17.71 -30.97
N GLU A 163 -7.33 -17.04 -30.34
CA GLU A 163 -8.46 -16.41 -31.05
C GLU A 163 -8.01 -15.33 -32.04
N ARG A 164 -6.94 -14.60 -31.76
CA ARG A 164 -6.38 -13.60 -32.71
C ARG A 164 -5.59 -14.18 -33.86
N ILE A 165 -4.97 -15.35 -33.65
CA ILE A 165 -4.11 -15.98 -34.68
C ILE A 165 -4.89 -16.93 -35.56
N PHE A 166 -5.86 -17.64 -34.99
CA PHE A 166 -6.52 -18.79 -35.62
C PHE A 166 -8.04 -18.64 -35.73
N GLY A 167 -8.63 -17.60 -35.11
CA GLY A 167 -10.08 -17.34 -35.06
C GLY A 167 -10.67 -16.50 -36.21
#